data_a00cc0080983e2a5bfb9aa5fe55abcde
#
_entry.id   a00cc0080983e2a5bfb9aa5fe55abcde
#
_cell.length_a   1.000
_cell.length_b   1.000
_cell.length_c   1.000
_cell.angle_alpha   90.00
_cell.angle_beta   90.00
_cell.angle_gamma   90.00
#
_symmetry.space_group_name_H-M   'P 1'
#
loop_
_entity.id
_entity.type
_entity.pdbx_description
1 polymer ?
#
loop_
_entity_poly.entity_id
_entity_poly.type
_entity_poly.pdbx_seq_one_letter_code
_entity_poly.pdbx_strand_id
1 'polypeptide(L)'
;YKRQDMLYAYDVPVPPFAYDKLLANIGSMSNQGLEIGFSVTPVQKKDMELNINMNLAWQKNKLLSLSGEYEGMQLSAADVTAMGGLSGAGQHGGYNNVVYQIVGQPLGVFYLPHCKGLVEDGNGHYRYDIEDLDRNGTVDLSDGGDRYIAGQATPKVTLGSNVSFRYRDWYLSLQMNGAFGHKIFNGTGLAYTNMSSFPDYNVLKGAPEKNIVDQNVSDYWLENGDYLNIEYLTVGYDVPIKKGVVKSLRLSMSVNNLATITGYSGLTPMINSYVVNTTMGIDDKRTYPVYRTYSMGLSIQF
;
A
#
# COMPACT_ATOMS: atom_id res chain seq x y z
N TYR A 1 3.60 -22.14 -5.44
CA TYR A 1 3.70 -21.70 -6.84
C TYR A 1 5.11 -21.23 -7.17
N LYS A 2 5.73 -21.84 -8.19
CA LYS A 2 6.89 -21.27 -8.88
C LYS A 2 6.38 -20.84 -10.26
N ARG A 3 6.47 -19.55 -10.59
CA ARG A 3 6.17 -19.03 -11.92
C ARG A 3 7.48 -18.85 -12.66
N GLN A 4 7.59 -19.48 -13.82
CA GLN A 4 8.60 -19.27 -14.84
C GLN A 4 7.98 -18.43 -15.96
N ASP A 5 8.78 -17.93 -16.86
CA ASP A 5 8.32 -17.18 -18.03
C ASP A 5 7.58 -15.88 -17.68
N MET A 6 8.14 -15.12 -16.73
CA MET A 6 7.67 -13.78 -16.44
C MET A 6 8.07 -12.82 -17.55
N LEU A 7 7.10 -12.05 -18.05
CA LEU A 7 7.35 -11.00 -19.02
C LEU A 7 8.15 -9.87 -18.39
N TYR A 8 9.27 -9.53 -19.00
CA TYR A 8 10.13 -8.41 -18.60
C TYR A 8 10.69 -7.71 -19.84
N ALA A 9 10.99 -6.42 -19.75
CA ALA A 9 11.58 -5.63 -20.82
C ALA A 9 13.11 -5.59 -20.63
N TYR A 10 13.82 -6.23 -21.55
CA TYR A 10 15.28 -6.28 -21.56
C TYR A 10 15.87 -5.22 -22.49
N ASP A 11 16.95 -4.60 -22.08
CA ASP A 11 17.73 -3.72 -22.93
C ASP A 11 18.49 -4.57 -23.96
N VAL A 12 18.34 -4.24 -25.23
CA VAL A 12 18.99 -4.94 -26.34
C VAL A 12 19.68 -3.94 -27.28
N PRO A 13 20.77 -4.36 -27.96
CA PRO A 13 21.48 -3.46 -28.85
C PRO A 13 20.67 -3.12 -30.12
N VAL A 14 20.80 -1.89 -30.57
CA VAL A 14 20.26 -1.44 -31.87
C VAL A 14 21.43 -1.00 -32.74
N PRO A 15 21.73 -1.65 -33.88
CA PRO A 15 21.21 -2.92 -34.37
C PRO A 15 21.75 -4.13 -33.60
N PRO A 16 21.25 -5.38 -33.76
CA PRO A 16 20.34 -5.81 -34.83
C PRO A 16 18.85 -5.63 -34.54
N PHE A 17 18.46 -5.28 -33.30
CA PHE A 17 17.07 -5.07 -32.98
C PHE A 17 16.56 -3.73 -33.53
N ALA A 18 15.26 -3.67 -33.86
CA ALA A 18 14.62 -2.44 -34.33
C ALA A 18 14.35 -1.43 -33.20
N TYR A 19 14.29 -1.91 -31.94
CA TYR A 19 14.05 -1.13 -30.73
C TYR A 19 15.06 -1.51 -29.65
N ASP A 20 15.29 -0.62 -28.72
CA ASP A 20 16.22 -0.80 -27.60
C ASP A 20 15.66 -1.68 -26.45
N LYS A 21 14.40 -2.06 -26.55
CA LYS A 21 13.71 -2.91 -25.57
C LYS A 21 13.11 -4.15 -26.23
N LEU A 22 13.39 -5.30 -25.67
CA LEU A 22 12.80 -6.58 -26.02
C LEU A 22 11.96 -7.10 -24.87
N LEU A 23 10.67 -7.34 -25.11
CA LEU A 23 9.80 -8.01 -24.15
C LEU A 23 9.97 -9.53 -24.30
N ALA A 24 10.49 -10.18 -23.26
CA ALA A 24 10.70 -11.61 -23.25
C ALA A 24 10.21 -12.27 -21.96
N ASN A 25 9.77 -13.51 -22.06
CA ASN A 25 9.24 -14.32 -20.97
C ASN A 25 10.33 -15.22 -20.38
N ILE A 26 11.29 -14.66 -19.67
CA ILE A 26 12.41 -15.44 -19.10
C ILE A 26 12.61 -15.25 -17.60
N GLY A 27 11.98 -14.26 -16.99
CA GLY A 27 12.05 -14.06 -15.55
C GLY A 27 11.36 -15.19 -14.76
N SER A 28 11.77 -15.40 -13.52
CA SER A 28 11.14 -16.38 -12.65
C SER A 28 10.92 -15.87 -11.24
N MET A 29 9.80 -16.27 -10.64
CA MET A 29 9.47 -15.95 -9.24
C MET A 29 8.81 -17.13 -8.55
N SER A 30 8.92 -17.18 -7.23
CA SER A 30 8.15 -18.11 -6.40
C SER A 30 7.11 -17.35 -5.58
N ASN A 31 5.91 -17.93 -5.45
CA ASN A 31 4.86 -17.49 -4.55
C ASN A 31 4.48 -18.66 -3.65
N GLN A 32 4.42 -18.43 -2.36
CA GLN A 32 3.99 -19.38 -1.34
C GLN A 32 2.95 -18.70 -0.47
N GLY A 33 1.96 -19.45 -0.01
CA GLY A 33 0.92 -18.88 0.83
C GLY A 33 0.12 -19.95 1.54
N LEU A 34 -0.59 -19.50 2.55
CA LEU A 34 -1.61 -20.26 3.27
C LEU A 34 -2.86 -19.41 3.34
N GLU A 35 -3.97 -19.97 2.88
CA GLU A 35 -5.28 -19.34 2.97
C GLU A 35 -6.16 -20.17 3.90
N ILE A 36 -6.79 -19.49 4.86
CA ILE A 36 -7.70 -20.08 5.82
C ILE A 36 -9.01 -19.32 5.73
N GLY A 37 -10.06 -20.03 5.34
CA GLY A 37 -11.43 -19.51 5.36
C GLY A 37 -12.25 -20.27 6.39
N PHE A 38 -13.06 -19.56 7.17
CA PHE A 38 -14.08 -20.21 7.99
C PHE A 38 -15.39 -19.44 7.95
N SER A 39 -16.47 -20.20 8.11
CA SER A 39 -17.82 -19.70 8.24
C SER A 39 -18.47 -20.40 9.42
N VAL A 40 -18.90 -19.63 10.40
CA VAL A 40 -19.52 -20.15 11.62
C VAL A 40 -20.78 -19.40 11.97
N THR A 41 -21.73 -20.11 12.53
CA THR A 41 -22.97 -19.57 13.10
C THR A 41 -22.98 -19.86 14.62
N PRO A 42 -22.21 -19.08 15.42
CA PRO A 42 -22.06 -19.40 16.85
C PRO A 42 -23.35 -19.24 17.64
N VAL A 43 -24.29 -18.50 17.09
CA VAL A 43 -25.62 -18.33 17.69
C VAL A 43 -26.68 -18.54 16.63
N GLN A 44 -27.52 -19.53 16.83
CA GLN A 44 -28.72 -19.80 16.01
C GLN A 44 -29.89 -20.13 16.93
N LYS A 45 -30.75 -19.15 17.17
CA LYS A 45 -31.99 -19.27 17.97
C LYS A 45 -33.15 -18.69 17.18
N LYS A 46 -34.39 -18.96 17.64
CA LYS A 46 -35.59 -18.48 16.97
C LYS A 46 -35.56 -16.99 16.62
N ASP A 47 -35.10 -16.17 17.58
CA ASP A 47 -35.14 -14.70 17.47
C ASP A 47 -33.73 -14.06 17.34
N MET A 48 -32.67 -14.88 17.25
CA MET A 48 -31.29 -14.37 17.21
C MET A 48 -30.39 -15.29 16.40
N GLU A 49 -29.63 -14.69 15.48
CA GLU A 49 -28.67 -15.38 14.64
C GLU A 49 -27.41 -14.53 14.46
N LEU A 50 -26.25 -15.14 14.64
CA LEU A 50 -24.97 -14.51 14.39
C LEU A 50 -24.19 -15.38 13.40
N ASN A 51 -23.82 -14.80 12.26
CA ASN A 51 -22.96 -15.44 11.28
C ASN A 51 -21.65 -14.66 11.17
N ILE A 52 -20.55 -15.39 11.16
CA ILE A 52 -19.20 -14.83 11.02
C ILE A 52 -18.50 -15.58 9.88
N ASN A 53 -18.12 -14.83 8.84
CA ASN A 53 -17.29 -15.34 7.75
C ASN A 53 -15.96 -14.59 7.80
N MET A 54 -14.85 -15.32 7.73
CA MET A 54 -13.53 -14.73 7.74
C MET A 54 -12.58 -15.48 6.79
N ASN A 55 -11.79 -14.73 6.04
CA ASN A 55 -10.71 -15.22 5.22
C ASN A 55 -9.42 -14.56 5.66
N LEU A 56 -8.40 -15.37 5.89
CA LEU A 56 -7.06 -14.94 6.22
C LEU A 56 -6.12 -15.56 5.20
N ALA A 57 -5.32 -14.74 4.52
CA ALA A 57 -4.29 -15.20 3.61
C ALA A 57 -2.93 -14.69 4.07
N TRP A 58 -2.00 -15.62 4.26
CA TRP A 58 -0.57 -15.32 4.42
C TRP A 58 0.14 -15.62 3.11
N GLN A 59 1.00 -14.71 2.66
CA GLN A 59 1.73 -14.85 1.41
C GLN A 59 3.19 -14.44 1.54
N LYS A 60 4.03 -15.11 0.80
CA LYS A 60 5.46 -14.81 0.62
C LYS A 60 5.81 -14.98 -0.84
N ASN A 61 6.31 -13.93 -1.46
CA ASN A 61 6.85 -14.01 -2.81
C ASN A 61 8.37 -13.80 -2.79
N LYS A 62 9.05 -14.25 -3.84
CA LYS A 62 10.49 -14.09 -4.04
C LYS A 62 10.79 -14.05 -5.53
N LEU A 63 11.47 -13.00 -5.98
CA LEU A 63 12.05 -12.95 -7.32
C LEU A 63 13.25 -13.88 -7.37
N LEU A 64 13.27 -14.83 -8.31
CA LEU A 64 14.32 -15.84 -8.40
C LEU A 64 15.37 -15.47 -9.43
N SER A 65 14.95 -14.94 -10.59
CA SER A 65 15.84 -14.55 -11.68
C SER A 65 15.15 -13.53 -12.59
N LEU A 66 15.94 -12.63 -13.15
CA LEU A 66 15.58 -11.76 -14.28
C LEU A 66 16.47 -12.05 -15.50
N SER A 67 17.18 -13.18 -15.53
CA SER A 67 18.10 -13.56 -16.60
C SER A 67 17.75 -14.94 -17.10
N GLY A 68 18.01 -15.20 -18.38
CA GLY A 68 17.79 -16.47 -19.03
C GLY A 68 18.02 -16.42 -20.54
N GLU A 69 17.67 -17.50 -21.24
CA GLU A 69 17.85 -17.65 -22.67
C GLU A 69 16.53 -17.40 -23.42
N TYR A 70 16.59 -16.62 -24.49
CA TYR A 70 15.50 -16.36 -25.39
C TYR A 70 15.98 -16.53 -26.84
N GLU A 71 15.42 -17.49 -27.56
CA GLU A 71 15.78 -17.80 -28.97
C GLU A 71 17.30 -17.96 -29.20
N GLY A 72 17.98 -18.65 -28.28
CA GLY A 72 19.44 -18.88 -28.38
C GLY A 72 20.29 -17.69 -27.89
N MET A 73 19.68 -16.64 -27.40
CA MET A 73 20.33 -15.42 -26.92
C MET A 73 20.22 -15.31 -25.40
N GLN A 74 21.33 -15.06 -24.72
CA GLN A 74 21.32 -14.78 -23.29
C GLN A 74 20.87 -13.35 -23.05
N LEU A 75 19.73 -13.20 -22.36
CA LEU A 75 19.24 -11.92 -21.90
C LEU A 75 19.42 -11.82 -20.38
N SER A 76 19.89 -10.69 -19.91
CA SER A 76 20.06 -10.43 -18.50
C SER A 76 19.57 -9.03 -18.14
N ALA A 77 18.99 -8.90 -16.97
CA ALA A 77 18.74 -7.61 -16.34
C ALA A 77 19.60 -7.52 -15.07
N ALA A 78 19.83 -6.30 -14.60
CA ALA A 78 20.53 -6.09 -13.35
C ALA A 78 19.78 -6.76 -12.19
N ASP A 79 20.52 -7.32 -11.24
CA ASP A 79 19.95 -7.96 -10.05
C ASP A 79 19.18 -6.97 -9.17
N VAL A 80 19.47 -5.69 -9.27
CA VAL A 80 18.79 -4.57 -8.61
C VAL A 80 18.24 -3.64 -9.67
N THR A 81 16.92 -3.52 -9.77
CA THR A 81 16.25 -2.69 -10.77
C THR A 81 15.18 -1.83 -10.12
N ALA A 82 15.19 -0.54 -10.42
CA ALA A 82 14.18 0.38 -9.93
C ALA A 82 12.79 0.03 -10.51
N MET A 83 11.78 -0.02 -9.66
CA MET A 83 10.38 -0.23 -10.05
C MET A 83 9.56 1.05 -10.00
N GLY A 84 9.89 1.95 -9.09
CA GLY A 84 9.17 3.19 -8.91
C GLY A 84 9.79 4.12 -7.89
N GLY A 85 9.43 5.38 -8.03
CA GLY A 85 9.95 6.45 -7.20
C GLY A 85 8.97 7.61 -7.09
N LEU A 86 9.41 8.64 -6.41
CA LEU A 86 8.66 9.87 -6.24
C LEU A 86 8.61 10.60 -7.57
N SER A 87 7.42 11.02 -7.99
CA SER A 87 7.29 11.96 -9.10
C SER A 87 7.83 13.32 -8.68
N GLY A 88 8.42 14.09 -9.64
CA GLY A 88 8.99 15.39 -9.35
C GLY A 88 8.07 16.35 -8.61
N ALA A 89 6.75 16.18 -8.73
CA ALA A 89 5.77 16.91 -7.95
C ALA A 89 5.79 16.58 -6.43
N GLY A 90 6.40 15.46 -5.99
CA GLY A 90 6.54 15.09 -4.58
C GLY A 90 7.74 15.68 -3.92
N GLN A 91 8.75 15.88 -4.69
CA GLN A 91 10.05 16.25 -4.22
C GLN A 91 10.55 17.42 -5.05
N HIS A 92 9.83 18.44 -5.16
CA HIS A 92 10.19 19.71 -5.83
C HIS A 92 11.60 19.74 -6.46
N GLY A 93 11.90 18.90 -7.44
CA GLY A 93 13.16 18.95 -8.13
C GLY A 93 13.87 17.65 -8.47
N GLY A 94 13.26 16.49 -8.32
CA GLY A 94 13.94 15.26 -8.71
C GLY A 94 13.05 14.03 -8.76
N TYR A 95 13.47 13.04 -9.53
CA TYR A 95 12.95 11.70 -9.49
C TYR A 95 13.90 10.84 -8.66
N ASN A 96 13.40 10.28 -7.57
CA ASN A 96 14.16 9.36 -6.73
C ASN A 96 13.46 8.02 -6.65
N ASN A 97 14.18 6.98 -6.98
CA ASN A 97 13.70 5.62 -6.83
C ASN A 97 13.66 5.24 -5.35
N VAL A 98 12.57 4.63 -4.93
CA VAL A 98 12.36 4.14 -3.56
C VAL A 98 11.95 2.68 -3.52
N VAL A 99 11.30 2.17 -4.57
CA VAL A 99 10.87 0.78 -4.68
C VAL A 99 11.66 0.09 -5.78
N TYR A 100 12.18 -1.08 -5.43
CA TYR A 100 13.04 -1.88 -6.31
C TYR A 100 12.55 -3.31 -6.40
N GLN A 101 12.88 -3.96 -7.49
CA GLN A 101 12.92 -5.41 -7.56
C GLN A 101 14.37 -5.87 -7.49
N ILE A 102 14.62 -6.77 -6.56
CA ILE A 102 15.95 -7.29 -6.26
C ILE A 102 15.89 -8.82 -6.31
N VAL A 103 16.77 -9.43 -7.09
CA VAL A 103 16.86 -10.90 -7.17
C VAL A 103 17.12 -11.46 -5.78
N GLY A 104 16.38 -12.48 -5.43
CA GLY A 104 16.43 -13.08 -4.10
C GLY A 104 15.52 -12.43 -3.04
N GLN A 105 14.85 -11.33 -3.36
CA GLN A 105 13.97 -10.59 -2.45
C GLN A 105 12.49 -10.66 -2.87
N PRO A 106 11.55 -10.27 -2.00
CA PRO A 106 10.17 -10.03 -2.40
C PRO A 106 10.05 -8.95 -3.48
N LEU A 107 8.97 -8.99 -4.27
CA LEU A 107 8.66 -7.90 -5.19
C LEU A 107 8.29 -6.63 -4.43
N GLY A 108 8.80 -5.50 -4.94
CA GLY A 108 8.48 -4.18 -4.38
C GLY A 108 9.12 -3.96 -3.01
N VAL A 109 10.43 -4.18 -2.90
CA VAL A 109 11.18 -3.82 -1.68
C VAL A 109 11.54 -2.35 -1.68
N PHE A 110 11.54 -1.75 -0.50
CA PHE A 110 12.10 -0.42 -0.29
C PHE A 110 13.60 -0.55 -0.09
N TYR A 111 14.35 0.00 -1.03
CA TYR A 111 15.82 0.03 -1.00
C TYR A 111 16.27 1.47 -0.83
N LEU A 112 16.57 1.84 0.42
CA LEU A 112 16.67 3.24 0.87
C LEU A 112 17.92 3.48 1.70
N PRO A 113 18.44 4.71 1.72
CA PRO A 113 19.39 5.15 2.73
C PRO A 113 18.79 5.09 4.14
N HIS A 114 19.61 4.77 5.13
CA HIS A 114 19.21 4.79 6.53
C HIS A 114 19.39 6.16 7.15
N CYS A 115 18.34 6.68 7.76
CA CYS A 115 18.37 7.94 8.50
C CYS A 115 18.43 7.66 10.00
N LYS A 116 19.53 8.06 10.64
CA LYS A 116 19.70 7.94 12.10
C LYS A 116 18.85 8.93 12.90
N GLY A 117 18.32 9.97 12.23
CA GLY A 117 17.50 11.00 12.83
C GLY A 117 17.69 12.36 12.16
N LEU A 118 17.36 13.40 12.89
CA LEU A 118 17.54 14.79 12.42
C LEU A 118 18.72 15.42 13.14
N VAL A 119 19.53 16.16 12.39
CA VAL A 119 20.66 16.96 12.90
C VAL A 119 20.42 18.43 12.59
N GLU A 120 20.69 19.30 13.57
CA GLU A 120 20.60 20.74 13.41
C GLU A 120 21.81 21.27 12.60
N ASP A 121 21.55 22.19 11.66
CA ASP A 121 22.58 22.75 10.78
C ASP A 121 23.28 23.99 11.37
N GLY A 122 23.04 24.33 12.64
CA GLY A 122 23.58 25.50 13.33
C GLY A 122 22.83 26.81 13.08
N ASN A 123 21.80 26.78 12.24
CA ASN A 123 20.90 27.92 11.96
C ASN A 123 19.48 27.70 12.45
N GLY A 124 19.26 26.67 13.26
CA GLY A 124 17.95 26.26 13.75
C GLY A 124 17.12 25.44 12.74
N HIS A 125 17.73 25.02 11.61
CA HIS A 125 17.11 24.13 10.67
C HIS A 125 17.58 22.68 10.88
N TYR A 126 16.77 21.72 10.46
CA TYR A 126 17.08 20.29 10.58
C TYR A 126 17.29 19.65 9.22
N ARG A 127 18.23 18.70 9.18
CA ARG A 127 18.54 17.85 8.02
C ARG A 127 18.53 16.38 8.43
N TYR A 128 18.41 15.47 7.47
CA TYR A 128 18.49 14.04 7.73
C TYR A 128 19.96 13.64 7.95
N ASP A 129 20.24 12.99 9.08
CA ASP A 129 21.53 12.35 9.36
C ASP A 129 21.56 10.97 8.69
N ILE A 130 22.06 10.90 7.47
CA ILE A 130 22.13 9.66 6.70
C ILE A 130 23.38 8.88 7.10
N GLU A 131 23.23 7.58 7.29
CA GLU A 131 24.33 6.69 7.64
C GLU A 131 25.18 6.32 6.42
N ASP A 132 26.49 6.43 6.55
CA ASP A 132 27.50 5.85 5.66
C ASP A 132 27.57 4.35 5.95
N LEU A 133 26.84 3.55 5.18
CA LEU A 133 26.66 2.12 5.45
C LEU A 133 27.90 1.29 5.11
N ASP A 134 28.64 1.68 4.07
CA ASP A 134 29.87 0.98 3.66
C ASP A 134 31.11 1.50 4.40
N ARG A 135 30.98 2.59 5.17
CA ARG A 135 32.03 3.21 6.00
C ARG A 135 33.23 3.69 5.20
N ASN A 136 32.99 4.17 3.99
CA ASN A 136 34.04 4.71 3.12
C ASN A 136 34.38 6.18 3.43
N GLY A 137 33.63 6.83 4.34
CA GLY A 137 33.81 8.22 4.77
C GLY A 137 32.97 9.23 3.97
N THR A 138 32.13 8.76 3.06
CA THR A 138 31.25 9.62 2.25
C THR A 138 29.87 8.97 2.12
N VAL A 139 28.80 9.77 2.29
CA VAL A 139 27.44 9.29 2.08
C VAL A 139 27.08 9.36 0.59
N ASP A 140 26.81 8.20 -0.02
CA ASP A 140 26.38 8.09 -1.41
C ASP A 140 24.88 7.76 -1.49
N LEU A 141 24.08 8.70 -1.97
CA LEU A 141 22.62 8.57 -2.12
C LEU A 141 22.19 7.95 -3.47
N SER A 142 23.15 7.63 -4.34
CA SER A 142 22.86 7.00 -5.64
C SER A 142 22.24 5.62 -5.51
N ASP A 143 21.74 5.07 -6.61
CA ASP A 143 21.06 3.76 -6.63
C ASP A 143 21.99 2.58 -6.23
N GLY A 144 23.30 2.75 -6.29
CA GLY A 144 24.30 1.77 -5.88
C GLY A 144 25.03 2.11 -4.58
N GLY A 145 24.68 3.23 -3.93
CA GLY A 145 25.36 3.75 -2.75
C GLY A 145 24.85 3.17 -1.42
N ASP A 146 24.85 4.02 -0.39
CA ASP A 146 24.53 3.68 0.99
C ASP A 146 23.05 3.38 1.20
N ARG A 147 22.60 2.24 0.69
CA ARG A 147 21.21 1.79 0.76
C ARG A 147 21.10 0.39 1.35
N TYR A 148 19.96 0.11 1.95
CA TYR A 148 19.61 -1.20 2.48
C TYR A 148 18.14 -1.53 2.24
N ILE A 149 17.75 -2.79 2.42
CA ILE A 149 16.37 -3.23 2.29
C ILE A 149 15.62 -2.89 3.57
N ALA A 150 14.89 -1.78 3.55
CA ALA A 150 14.17 -1.24 4.71
C ALA A 150 12.79 -1.87 4.92
N GLY A 151 12.29 -2.61 3.94
CA GLY A 151 10.98 -3.27 4.02
C GLY A 151 10.42 -3.63 2.65
N GLN A 152 9.14 -3.98 2.62
CA GLN A 152 8.42 -4.32 1.39
C GLN A 152 7.07 -3.62 1.31
N ALA A 153 6.64 -3.29 0.10
CA ALA A 153 5.36 -2.63 -0.20
C ALA A 153 4.17 -3.61 -0.24
N THR A 154 4.46 -4.91 -0.44
CA THR A 154 3.42 -5.94 -0.51
C THR A 154 3.08 -6.48 0.87
N PRO A 155 1.79 -6.56 1.24
CA PRO A 155 1.39 -7.15 2.51
C PRO A 155 1.79 -8.62 2.61
N LYS A 156 2.18 -9.05 3.82
CA LYS A 156 2.43 -10.47 4.14
C LYS A 156 1.14 -11.20 4.53
N VAL A 157 0.21 -10.48 5.13
CA VAL A 157 -1.08 -11.03 5.58
C VAL A 157 -2.20 -10.12 5.12
N THR A 158 -3.28 -10.72 4.60
CA THR A 158 -4.53 -10.03 4.30
C THR A 158 -5.67 -10.69 5.03
N LEU A 159 -6.62 -9.89 5.48
CA LEU A 159 -7.82 -10.28 6.21
C LEU A 159 -9.05 -9.75 5.49
N GLY A 160 -10.04 -10.61 5.28
CA GLY A 160 -11.41 -10.23 4.93
C GLY A 160 -12.38 -10.82 5.95
N SER A 161 -13.34 -10.04 6.42
CA SER A 161 -14.36 -10.54 7.35
C SER A 161 -15.73 -9.91 7.09
N ASN A 162 -16.75 -10.74 7.16
CA ASN A 162 -18.13 -10.32 7.15
C ASN A 162 -18.85 -10.88 8.38
N VAL A 163 -19.47 -10.00 9.15
CA VAL A 163 -20.27 -10.37 10.32
C VAL A 163 -21.71 -9.94 10.08
N SER A 164 -22.65 -10.86 10.15
CA SER A 164 -24.08 -10.56 10.12
C SER A 164 -24.73 -11.00 11.42
N PHE A 165 -25.53 -10.12 11.98
CA PHE A 165 -26.27 -10.35 13.20
C PHE A 165 -27.73 -9.99 13.01
N ARG A 166 -28.62 -10.89 13.36
CA ARG A 166 -30.07 -10.70 13.39
C ARG A 166 -30.61 -10.92 14.78
N TYR A 167 -31.41 -9.97 15.24
CA TYR A 167 -32.18 -10.10 16.48
C TYR A 167 -33.61 -9.63 16.24
N ARG A 168 -34.55 -10.60 16.21
CA ARG A 168 -35.95 -10.36 15.84
C ARG A 168 -36.03 -9.65 14.48
N ASP A 169 -36.57 -8.45 14.45
CA ASP A 169 -36.77 -7.62 13.27
C ASP A 169 -35.57 -6.75 12.93
N TRP A 170 -34.53 -6.74 13.78
CA TRP A 170 -33.29 -6.00 13.55
C TRP A 170 -32.26 -6.86 12.87
N TYR A 171 -31.53 -6.27 11.94
CA TYR A 171 -30.31 -6.87 11.37
C TYR A 171 -29.17 -5.89 11.35
N LEU A 172 -27.98 -6.42 11.46
CA LEU A 172 -26.72 -5.71 11.35
C LEU A 172 -25.81 -6.48 10.39
N SER A 173 -25.12 -5.75 9.52
CA SER A 173 -24.07 -6.31 8.68
C SER A 173 -22.83 -5.42 8.77
N LEU A 174 -21.69 -6.06 9.04
CA LEU A 174 -20.40 -5.42 9.19
C LEU A 174 -19.41 -6.10 8.27
N GLN A 175 -18.71 -5.33 7.44
CA GLN A 175 -17.61 -5.83 6.63
C GLN A 175 -16.32 -5.14 6.99
N MET A 176 -15.26 -5.93 7.10
CA MET A 176 -13.91 -5.47 7.42
C MET A 176 -12.91 -6.07 6.45
N ASN A 177 -11.89 -5.32 6.13
CA ASN A 177 -10.69 -5.80 5.45
C ASN A 177 -9.44 -5.27 6.12
N GLY A 178 -8.33 -5.96 5.97
CA GLY A 178 -7.05 -5.56 6.55
C GLY A 178 -5.88 -6.08 5.76
N ALA A 179 -4.76 -5.38 5.86
CA ALA A 179 -3.49 -5.79 5.31
C ALA A 179 -2.37 -5.48 6.30
N PHE A 180 -1.43 -6.43 6.45
CA PHE A 180 -0.42 -6.38 7.50
C PHE A 180 0.95 -6.85 7.00
N GLY A 181 2.01 -6.35 7.64
CA GLY A 181 3.38 -6.74 7.36
C GLY A 181 3.96 -6.07 6.11
N HIS A 182 3.52 -4.87 5.80
CA HIS A 182 4.05 -4.04 4.72
C HIS A 182 4.39 -2.64 5.20
N LYS A 183 5.12 -1.92 4.37
CA LYS A 183 5.50 -0.53 4.60
C LYS A 183 4.89 0.37 3.53
N ILE A 184 4.80 1.66 3.85
CA ILE A 184 4.41 2.74 2.94
C ILE A 184 5.46 3.83 3.03
N PHE A 185 5.94 4.29 1.88
CA PHE A 185 6.77 5.48 1.81
C PHE A 185 5.88 6.72 1.73
N ASN A 186 5.95 7.56 2.76
CA ASN A 186 5.17 8.79 2.85
C ASN A 186 5.85 9.94 2.08
N GLY A 187 5.76 9.90 0.76
CA GLY A 187 6.28 10.95 -0.11
C GLY A 187 5.52 12.27 0.02
N THR A 188 4.25 12.22 0.40
CA THR A 188 3.45 13.40 0.75
C THR A 188 4.02 14.11 1.99
N GLY A 189 4.36 13.34 3.01
CA GLY A 189 5.03 13.85 4.21
C GLY A 189 6.38 14.48 3.90
N LEU A 190 7.23 13.79 3.14
CA LEU A 190 8.53 14.32 2.69
C LEU A 190 8.37 15.66 1.97
N ALA A 191 7.47 15.73 0.98
CA ALA A 191 7.32 16.92 0.15
C ALA A 191 6.80 18.13 0.92
N TYR A 192 5.74 17.95 1.70
CA TYR A 192 5.05 19.07 2.34
C TYR A 192 5.53 19.37 3.77
N THR A 193 6.51 18.66 4.30
CA THR A 193 7.18 19.02 5.56
C THR A 193 8.47 19.80 5.30
N ASN A 194 8.97 19.81 4.07
CA ASN A 194 10.19 20.51 3.72
C ASN A 194 9.99 22.02 3.66
N MET A 195 10.63 22.75 4.58
CA MET A 195 10.54 24.22 4.68
C MET A 195 11.33 24.93 3.59
N SER A 196 12.30 24.30 2.93
CA SER A 196 13.02 24.92 1.80
C SER A 196 12.14 25.19 0.58
N SER A 197 10.97 24.57 0.51
CA SER A 197 9.97 24.77 -0.56
C SER A 197 9.04 25.95 -0.32
N PHE A 198 9.01 26.51 0.89
CA PHE A 198 8.18 27.65 1.23
C PHE A 198 8.89 28.97 0.87
N PRO A 199 8.22 29.99 0.31
CA PRO A 199 6.77 30.09 0.07
C PRO A 199 6.27 29.59 -1.30
N ASP A 200 7.14 29.07 -2.15
CA ASP A 200 6.79 28.69 -3.53
C ASP A 200 5.77 27.56 -3.55
N TYR A 201 5.80 26.68 -2.55
CA TYR A 201 4.87 25.60 -2.34
C TYR A 201 4.26 25.65 -0.94
N ASN A 202 3.04 25.17 -0.83
CA ASN A 202 2.38 25.06 0.46
C ASN A 202 3.05 23.96 1.32
N VAL A 203 2.95 24.08 2.65
CA VAL A 203 3.52 23.12 3.60
C VAL A 203 2.45 22.62 4.58
N LEU A 204 2.70 21.48 5.21
CA LEU A 204 1.83 20.96 6.28
C LEU A 204 1.89 21.89 7.49
N LYS A 205 0.77 21.98 8.23
CA LYS A 205 0.63 22.82 9.41
C LYS A 205 1.76 22.62 10.44
N GLY A 206 2.25 21.40 10.61
CA GLY A 206 3.34 21.07 11.55
C GLY A 206 4.74 21.20 10.95
N ALA A 207 4.89 21.62 9.68
CA ALA A 207 6.21 21.74 9.04
C ALA A 207 7.11 22.81 9.70
N PRO A 208 6.59 24.01 10.09
CA PRO A 208 7.42 25.03 10.76
C PRO A 208 7.99 24.55 12.10
N GLU A 209 7.25 23.70 12.83
CA GLU A 209 7.71 23.15 14.12
C GLU A 209 8.86 22.17 13.94
N LYS A 210 8.83 21.38 12.86
CA LYS A 210 9.89 20.44 12.51
C LYS A 210 11.09 21.14 11.86
N ASN A 211 10.86 22.23 11.17
CA ASN A 211 11.83 23.08 10.48
C ASN A 211 12.87 22.30 9.64
N ILE A 212 12.41 21.25 8.94
CA ILE A 212 13.26 20.43 8.08
C ILE A 212 13.48 21.17 6.76
N VAL A 213 14.74 21.36 6.37
CA VAL A 213 15.16 22.00 5.12
C VAL A 213 15.94 21.03 4.23
N ASP A 214 15.52 19.79 4.20
CA ASP A 214 16.17 18.70 3.48
C ASP A 214 15.16 17.92 2.63
N GLN A 215 15.57 17.54 1.41
CA GLN A 215 14.75 16.77 0.47
C GLN A 215 15.28 15.36 0.23
N ASN A 216 16.33 14.95 0.93
CA ASN A 216 16.93 13.65 0.74
C ASN A 216 15.95 12.52 1.09
N VAL A 217 15.83 11.58 0.16
CA VAL A 217 15.02 10.38 0.34
C VAL A 217 15.75 9.42 1.27
N SER A 218 15.06 8.99 2.31
CA SER A 218 15.57 8.01 3.28
C SER A 218 14.41 7.25 3.94
N ASP A 219 14.72 6.28 4.75
CA ASP A 219 13.74 5.51 5.53
C ASP A 219 13.05 6.33 6.65
N TYR A 220 13.45 7.59 6.88
CA TYR A 220 12.75 8.50 7.81
C TYR A 220 11.24 8.62 7.50
N TRP A 221 10.88 8.53 6.22
CA TRP A 221 9.50 8.60 5.75
C TRP A 221 8.88 7.23 5.43
N LEU A 222 9.55 6.15 5.81
CA LEU A 222 9.07 4.79 5.62
C LEU A 222 8.28 4.32 6.84
N GLU A 223 6.97 4.37 6.74
CA GLU A 223 6.05 4.08 7.84
C GLU A 223 5.50 2.65 7.78
N ASN A 224 4.91 2.21 8.89
CA ASN A 224 4.14 0.98 8.92
C ASN A 224 2.83 1.16 8.16
N GLY A 225 2.58 0.30 7.17
CA GLY A 225 1.38 0.32 6.34
C GLY A 225 0.23 -0.53 6.87
N ASP A 226 0.38 -1.19 8.01
CA ASP A 226 -0.64 -2.08 8.57
C ASP A 226 -1.95 -1.35 8.83
N TYR A 227 -3.06 -1.97 8.45
CA TYR A 227 -4.38 -1.42 8.73
C TYR A 227 -5.46 -2.49 8.90
N LEU A 228 -6.51 -2.11 9.63
CA LEU A 228 -7.82 -2.75 9.63
C LEU A 228 -8.87 -1.71 9.28
N ASN A 229 -9.56 -1.92 8.17
CA ASN A 229 -10.60 -1.03 7.68
C ASN A 229 -11.99 -1.62 7.94
N ILE A 230 -12.87 -0.84 8.56
CA ILE A 230 -14.30 -1.12 8.66
C ILE A 230 -14.95 -0.53 7.41
N GLU A 231 -15.10 -1.39 6.40
CA GLU A 231 -15.51 -0.99 5.05
C GLU A 231 -16.95 -0.50 5.03
N TYR A 232 -17.85 -1.27 5.65
CA TYR A 232 -19.22 -0.80 5.86
C TYR A 232 -19.86 -1.40 7.11
N LEU A 233 -20.80 -0.64 7.66
CA LEU A 233 -21.74 -1.05 8.67
C LEU A 233 -23.16 -0.72 8.19
N THR A 234 -24.03 -1.72 8.17
CA THR A 234 -25.45 -1.54 7.88
C THR A 234 -26.27 -2.01 9.07
N VAL A 235 -27.21 -1.20 9.49
CA VAL A 235 -28.24 -1.54 10.46
C VAL A 235 -29.59 -1.39 9.78
N GLY A 236 -30.46 -2.37 9.94
CA GLY A 236 -31.80 -2.31 9.39
C GLY A 236 -32.86 -2.90 10.29
N TYR A 237 -34.10 -2.52 10.00
CA TYR A 237 -35.27 -2.93 10.74
C TYR A 237 -36.38 -3.36 9.78
N ASP A 238 -36.85 -4.59 9.95
CA ASP A 238 -38.00 -5.15 9.25
C ASP A 238 -39.27 -4.77 10.01
N VAL A 239 -40.07 -3.85 9.47
CA VAL A 239 -41.30 -3.41 10.13
C VAL A 239 -42.33 -4.54 10.11
N PRO A 240 -42.84 -4.99 11.26
CA PRO A 240 -43.78 -6.09 11.31
C PRO A 240 -45.15 -5.69 10.79
N ILE A 241 -45.49 -6.07 9.55
CA ILE A 241 -46.76 -5.78 8.90
C ILE A 241 -47.67 -7.01 9.05
N LYS A 242 -48.81 -6.83 9.68
CA LYS A 242 -49.74 -7.94 9.93
C LYS A 242 -50.81 -8.12 8.85
N LYS A 243 -51.22 -7.03 8.18
CA LYS A 243 -52.27 -7.05 7.13
C LYS A 243 -52.11 -5.81 6.22
N GLY A 244 -52.47 -5.91 4.95
CA GLY A 244 -52.49 -4.81 4.02
C GLY A 244 -51.97 -5.16 2.63
N VAL A 245 -51.91 -4.15 1.74
CA VAL A 245 -51.35 -4.27 0.38
C VAL A 245 -49.83 -4.42 0.43
N VAL A 246 -49.22 -3.82 1.42
CA VAL A 246 -47.77 -3.92 1.65
C VAL A 246 -47.46 -5.23 2.37
N LYS A 247 -46.62 -6.06 1.76
CA LYS A 247 -46.20 -7.37 2.31
C LYS A 247 -44.97 -7.25 3.20
N SER A 248 -44.04 -6.41 2.84
CA SER A 248 -42.87 -6.12 3.68
C SER A 248 -42.41 -4.67 3.56
N LEU A 249 -41.88 -4.16 4.64
CA LEU A 249 -41.27 -2.85 4.71
C LEU A 249 -39.99 -2.95 5.50
N ARG A 250 -38.86 -2.59 4.88
CA ARG A 250 -37.56 -2.57 5.51
C ARG A 250 -36.96 -1.17 5.49
N LEU A 251 -36.52 -0.72 6.64
CA LEU A 251 -35.75 0.49 6.81
C LEU A 251 -34.29 0.10 7.02
N SER A 252 -33.34 0.82 6.42
CA SER A 252 -31.92 0.59 6.64
C SER A 252 -31.12 1.89 6.68
N MET A 253 -30.06 1.86 7.44
CA MET A 253 -29.04 2.90 7.48
C MET A 253 -27.68 2.24 7.28
N SER A 254 -26.89 2.77 6.36
CA SER A 254 -25.55 2.24 6.06
C SER A 254 -24.51 3.34 6.15
N VAL A 255 -23.34 3.00 6.64
CA VAL A 255 -22.15 3.85 6.63
C VAL A 255 -21.05 3.12 5.91
N ASN A 256 -20.53 3.68 4.81
CA ASN A 256 -19.36 3.17 4.12
C ASN A 256 -18.11 3.90 4.60
N ASN A 257 -16.99 3.19 4.61
CA ASN A 257 -15.70 3.69 5.14
C ASN A 257 -15.86 4.25 6.56
N LEU A 258 -16.41 3.41 7.44
CA LEU A 258 -16.74 3.83 8.80
C LEU A 258 -15.50 4.25 9.59
N ALA A 259 -14.44 3.44 9.51
CA ALA A 259 -13.17 3.72 10.19
C ALA A 259 -12.03 2.90 9.61
N THR A 260 -10.83 3.46 9.62
CA THR A 260 -9.58 2.76 9.35
C THR A 260 -8.69 2.85 10.59
N ILE A 261 -8.33 1.70 11.15
CA ILE A 261 -7.41 1.59 12.28
C ILE A 261 -6.03 1.36 11.70
N THR A 262 -5.13 2.31 11.87
CA THR A 262 -3.77 2.29 11.32
C THR A 262 -2.84 3.19 12.12
N GLY A 263 -1.54 2.89 12.06
CA GLY A 263 -0.48 3.78 12.53
C GLY A 263 0.12 4.67 11.44
N TYR A 264 -0.35 4.55 10.20
CA TYR A 264 0.12 5.37 9.08
C TYR A 264 -0.33 6.82 9.25
N SER A 265 0.60 7.78 9.07
CA SER A 265 0.33 9.21 9.31
C SER A 265 -0.27 9.95 8.11
N GLY A 266 -0.26 9.36 6.93
CA GLY A 266 -0.84 9.95 5.71
C GLY A 266 -2.37 9.82 5.61
N LEU A 267 -2.92 10.19 4.46
CA LEU A 267 -4.37 10.26 4.25
C LEU A 267 -5.08 8.91 4.36
N THR A 268 -4.45 7.85 3.86
CA THR A 268 -4.97 6.48 3.91
C THR A 268 -3.84 5.48 3.69
N PRO A 269 -3.81 4.35 4.40
CA PRO A 269 -2.85 3.27 4.13
C PRO A 269 -3.23 2.42 2.90
N MET A 270 -4.42 2.61 2.33
CA MET A 270 -4.93 1.85 1.17
C MET A 270 -4.46 2.42 -0.17
N ILE A 271 -3.23 2.93 -0.24
CA ILE A 271 -2.68 3.63 -1.41
C ILE A 271 -2.59 2.75 -2.66
N ASN A 272 -2.31 1.45 -2.51
CA ASN A 272 -2.15 0.53 -3.64
C ASN A 272 -3.44 0.28 -4.44
N SER A 273 -4.59 0.66 -3.91
CA SER A 273 -5.89 0.49 -4.56
C SER A 273 -6.19 1.56 -5.60
N TYR A 274 -5.45 2.67 -5.61
CA TYR A 274 -5.78 3.86 -6.39
C TYR A 274 -4.71 4.29 -7.38
N VAL A 275 -3.57 3.60 -7.42
CA VAL A 275 -2.45 4.02 -8.26
C VAL A 275 -2.33 3.13 -9.49
N VAL A 276 -2.57 3.73 -10.64
CA VAL A 276 -2.24 3.16 -11.95
C VAL A 276 -0.76 3.44 -12.19
N ASN A 277 0.01 2.40 -12.42
CA ASN A 277 1.45 2.39 -12.72
C ASN A 277 2.41 2.42 -11.52
N THR A 278 3.18 1.37 -11.38
CA THR A 278 4.55 1.25 -10.84
C THR A 278 4.90 1.86 -9.48
N THR A 279 4.02 2.60 -8.84
CA THR A 279 4.26 3.25 -7.54
C THR A 279 3.73 2.45 -6.36
N MET A 280 3.93 1.14 -6.37
CA MET A 280 3.53 0.26 -5.28
C MET A 280 4.13 0.74 -3.95
N GLY A 281 3.26 0.95 -2.94
CA GLY A 281 3.68 1.35 -1.61
C GLY A 281 4.13 2.80 -1.45
N ILE A 282 3.98 3.66 -2.46
CA ILE A 282 4.36 5.07 -2.39
C ILE A 282 3.13 5.96 -2.34
N ASP A 283 3.03 6.75 -1.27
CA ASP A 283 2.10 7.89 -1.19
C ASP A 283 2.79 9.14 -1.75
N ASP A 284 2.49 9.48 -3.01
CA ASP A 284 3.15 10.57 -3.74
C ASP A 284 2.24 11.77 -4.01
N LYS A 285 1.35 12.11 -3.09
CA LYS A 285 0.40 13.25 -3.15
C LYS A 285 -0.78 13.09 -4.13
N ARG A 286 -0.86 11.98 -4.87
CA ARG A 286 -1.99 11.68 -5.76
C ARG A 286 -3.07 10.85 -5.06
N THR A 287 -2.84 10.51 -3.79
CA THR A 287 -3.79 9.79 -2.96
C THR A 287 -4.98 10.67 -2.64
N TYR A 288 -6.16 10.27 -3.10
CA TYR A 288 -7.40 10.97 -2.77
C TYR A 288 -7.92 10.51 -1.41
N PRO A 289 -8.36 11.43 -0.53
CA PRO A 289 -8.92 11.06 0.77
C PRO A 289 -10.14 10.14 0.60
N VAL A 290 -10.16 9.04 1.33
CA VAL A 290 -11.32 8.16 1.39
C VAL A 290 -12.43 8.85 2.14
N TYR A 291 -13.57 9.05 1.51
CA TYR A 291 -14.72 9.72 2.13
C TYR A 291 -15.68 8.73 2.79
N ARG A 292 -16.30 9.17 3.88
CA ARG A 292 -17.35 8.42 4.55
C ARG A 292 -18.70 8.77 3.94
N THR A 293 -19.49 7.75 3.58
CA THR A 293 -20.82 7.93 3.00
C THR A 293 -21.87 7.37 3.93
N TYR A 294 -22.89 8.16 4.20
CA TYR A 294 -24.09 7.77 4.94
C TYR A 294 -25.24 7.56 3.96
N SER A 295 -25.93 6.47 4.05
CA SER A 295 -27.04 6.11 3.18
C SER A 295 -28.23 5.65 4.00
N MET A 296 -29.43 6.07 3.61
CA MET A 296 -30.69 5.56 4.14
C MET A 296 -31.42 4.80 3.04
N GLY A 297 -31.93 3.64 3.36
CA GLY A 297 -32.67 2.79 2.44
C GLY A 297 -34.08 2.49 2.94
N LEU A 298 -35.03 2.50 2.00
CA LEU A 298 -36.41 2.09 2.19
C LEU A 298 -36.72 1.01 1.13
N SER A 299 -37.09 -0.18 1.57
CA SER A 299 -37.52 -1.26 0.67
C SER A 299 -38.97 -1.63 1.01
N ILE A 300 -39.84 -1.56 0.01
CA ILE A 300 -41.25 -1.87 0.14
C ILE A 300 -41.60 -2.97 -0.87
N GLN A 301 -42.30 -4.01 -0.41
CA GLN A 301 -42.82 -5.07 -1.23
C GLN A 301 -44.35 -5.10 -1.11
N PHE A 302 -45.02 -5.12 -2.25
CA PHE A 302 -46.48 -5.17 -2.35
C PHE A 302 -47.01 -6.55 -2.67
#